data_3e659a7f7e0875c895564feffdb4d5cd
#
_entry.id   3e659a7f7e0875c895564feffdb4d5cd
#
_cell.length_a   1.000
_cell.length_b   1.000
_cell.length_c   1.000
_cell.angle_alpha   90.00
_cell.angle_beta   90.00
_cell.angle_gamma   90.00
#
_symmetry.space_group_name_H-M   'P 1'
#
loop_
_entity.id
_entity.type
_entity.pdbx_description
1 polymer ?
#
loop_
_entity_poly.entity_id
_entity_poly.type
_entity_poly.pdbx_seq_one_letter_code
_entity_poly.pdbx_strand_id
1 'polypeptide(L)'
;MKLSIKTAVGALFLFLGSMALADAADLSRFFPEARVTPRYAAREITQLPQIDAEESPVDEYNAAVDLNNRALELMKRNEFEQARRLLAEACDKVPAGKGFWSNYLIALRRIKGCESEAISAARVVMALDPQDFQAPYIAGLIYLNELKQPQAAADYLAAALKLAPEDGSVAVAMATALEQAGFKDDAFEILQRHAPKAGNDAYPFYLLGLQYLERRDYNPAIRAFNTARAFDEKGYAHDAWIRARYFAGQLEGLAADCKAVLQKFPNVLNRESLQRMLLSLEPGDFRLVETIGLKISTPSALEKLDFLIKPIPDVANHQSVSLASAEFISRGRVIKASIDTKEGNKLRLGVPRELLAPELKLKLTYRIATVPLLGSQMPDAAVSAPDVRVLAQDQLLSMGNPGLAALTAKVAAQPGNYVQNATIAVANGLKYRENFEDRSVEWALANPDSCDCTEFSRLLAALCLKKGIPARVTTGFLVKTELIGKETAVGHAWCEVFFNGKGWVPIDPTLQSNMHWAYFGNLLSDQILFDYIGSEKRSRVSIDFTSTRPDLKVSLNNSYLLDKW
;
A
#
# COMPACT_ATOMS: atom_id res chain seq x y z
N MET A 1 -31.88 -58.31 28.21
CA MET A 1 -31.37 -56.92 28.18
C MET A 1 -31.07 -56.59 26.73
N LYS A 2 -32.05 -56.00 26.01
CA LYS A 2 -31.91 -55.61 24.61
C LYS A 2 -31.67 -54.09 24.60
N LEU A 3 -30.41 -53.63 24.45
CA LEU A 3 -30.11 -52.24 24.19
C LEU A 3 -30.25 -52.00 22.69
N SER A 4 -31.06 -51.05 22.36
CA SER A 4 -31.46 -50.68 20.99
C SER A 4 -30.29 -50.10 20.19
N ILE A 5 -29.92 -50.77 19.09
CA ILE A 5 -28.92 -50.36 18.11
C ILE A 5 -29.25 -48.99 17.44
N LYS A 6 -30.49 -48.49 17.60
CA LYS A 6 -30.92 -47.20 17.02
C LYS A 6 -30.34 -45.95 17.70
N THR A 7 -29.90 -46.04 18.97
CA THR A 7 -29.35 -44.90 19.71
C THR A 7 -27.86 -44.67 19.43
N ALA A 8 -27.14 -45.73 19.03
CA ALA A 8 -25.70 -45.60 18.72
C ALA A 8 -25.43 -45.02 17.33
N VAL A 9 -26.35 -45.27 16.36
CA VAL A 9 -26.19 -44.71 14.99
C VAL A 9 -26.56 -43.23 14.94
N GLY A 10 -27.52 -42.78 15.73
CA GLY A 10 -27.88 -41.34 15.81
C GLY A 10 -26.79 -40.47 16.47
N ALA A 11 -26.10 -41.01 17.48
CA ALA A 11 -25.01 -40.32 18.14
C ALA A 11 -23.73 -40.26 17.27
N LEU A 12 -23.50 -41.29 16.44
CA LEU A 12 -22.35 -41.31 15.51
C LEU A 12 -22.55 -40.35 14.34
N PHE A 13 -23.77 -40.18 13.83
CA PHE A 13 -24.08 -39.21 12.77
C PHE A 13 -24.10 -37.76 13.28
N LEU A 14 -24.49 -37.52 14.53
CA LEU A 14 -24.41 -36.19 15.14
C LEU A 14 -22.95 -35.81 15.47
N PHE A 15 -22.08 -36.76 15.80
CA PHE A 15 -20.65 -36.50 16.06
C PHE A 15 -19.86 -36.29 14.76
N LEU A 16 -20.19 -37.02 13.68
CA LEU A 16 -19.59 -36.80 12.36
C LEU A 16 -20.12 -35.52 11.68
N GLY A 17 -21.39 -35.17 11.93
CA GLY A 17 -21.97 -33.90 11.43
C GLY A 17 -21.42 -32.66 12.12
N SER A 18 -21.09 -32.75 13.43
CA SER A 18 -20.52 -31.62 14.17
C SER A 18 -19.01 -31.44 13.92
N MET A 19 -18.26 -32.50 13.59
CA MET A 19 -16.86 -32.36 13.18
C MET A 19 -16.69 -31.84 11.73
N ALA A 20 -17.67 -32.10 10.85
CA ALA A 20 -17.62 -31.59 9.46
C ALA A 20 -18.06 -30.13 9.34
N LEU A 21 -18.70 -29.52 10.36
CA LEU A 21 -19.14 -28.12 10.35
C LEU A 21 -18.22 -27.18 11.12
N ALA A 22 -17.23 -27.72 11.86
CA ALA A 22 -16.28 -26.88 12.62
C ALA A 22 -15.02 -26.48 11.84
N ASP A 23 -14.78 -27.04 10.65
CA ASP A 23 -13.51 -26.86 9.90
C ASP A 23 -13.65 -26.27 8.49
N ALA A 24 -14.77 -25.68 8.13
CA ALA A 24 -14.83 -24.83 6.95
C ALA A 24 -14.28 -23.45 7.36
N ALA A 25 -12.95 -23.29 7.32
CA ALA A 25 -12.33 -21.98 7.43
C ALA A 25 -13.08 -21.00 6.51
N ASP A 26 -13.53 -19.88 7.05
CA ASP A 26 -14.19 -18.85 6.25
C ASP A 26 -13.20 -18.30 5.22
N LEU A 27 -13.27 -18.85 4.01
CA LEU A 27 -12.41 -18.47 2.90
C LEU A 27 -12.92 -17.23 2.14
N SER A 28 -14.05 -16.63 2.53
CA SER A 28 -14.61 -15.45 1.87
C SER A 28 -13.65 -14.26 1.88
N ARG A 29 -12.89 -14.09 2.95
CA ARG A 29 -11.88 -13.03 3.10
C ARG A 29 -10.74 -13.08 2.06
N PHE A 30 -10.39 -14.28 1.55
CA PHE A 30 -9.37 -14.45 0.50
C PHE A 30 -9.86 -14.00 -0.88
N PHE A 31 -11.18 -13.96 -1.05
CA PHE A 31 -11.86 -13.54 -2.27
C PHE A 31 -12.99 -12.58 -1.88
N PRO A 32 -12.65 -11.35 -1.45
CA PRO A 32 -13.67 -10.39 -1.06
C PRO A 32 -14.59 -10.10 -2.27
N GLU A 33 -15.89 -10.19 -2.05
CA GLU A 33 -16.87 -9.78 -3.03
C GLU A 33 -16.69 -8.29 -3.35
N ALA A 34 -16.92 -7.94 -4.61
CA ALA A 34 -16.95 -6.54 -5.01
C ALA A 34 -18.01 -5.83 -4.16
N ARG A 35 -17.60 -4.82 -3.38
CA ARG A 35 -18.55 -4.04 -2.59
C ARG A 35 -19.48 -3.32 -3.57
N VAL A 36 -20.77 -3.60 -3.46
CA VAL A 36 -21.78 -2.80 -4.14
C VAL A 36 -21.78 -1.43 -3.47
N THR A 37 -21.31 -0.42 -4.18
CA THR A 37 -21.37 0.95 -3.67
C THR A 37 -22.78 1.48 -3.85
N PRO A 38 -23.29 2.32 -2.92
CA PRO A 38 -24.56 2.97 -3.11
C PRO A 38 -24.52 3.86 -4.35
N ARG A 39 -25.60 3.86 -5.13
CA ARG A 39 -25.74 4.74 -6.29
C ARG A 39 -26.34 6.07 -5.85
N TYR A 40 -25.82 7.14 -6.41
CA TYR A 40 -26.30 8.48 -6.16
C TYR A 40 -27.61 8.74 -6.90
N ALA A 41 -28.58 9.28 -6.16
CA ALA A 41 -29.81 9.84 -6.74
C ALA A 41 -29.90 11.31 -6.35
N ALA A 42 -29.80 12.19 -7.33
CA ALA A 42 -29.90 13.62 -7.13
C ALA A 42 -31.26 14.01 -6.55
N ARG A 43 -31.26 14.85 -5.52
CA ARG A 43 -32.47 15.45 -4.99
C ARG A 43 -32.80 16.71 -5.77
N GLU A 44 -34.07 16.90 -6.07
CA GLU A 44 -34.53 18.13 -6.70
C GLU A 44 -34.44 19.29 -5.71
N ILE A 45 -33.97 20.45 -6.18
CA ILE A 45 -33.90 21.67 -5.36
C ILE A 45 -35.27 22.34 -5.46
N THR A 46 -36.17 22.01 -4.53
CA THR A 46 -37.58 22.38 -4.59
C THR A 46 -37.92 23.69 -3.85
N GLN A 47 -37.03 24.16 -2.98
CA GLN A 47 -37.27 25.36 -2.17
C GLN A 47 -36.71 26.64 -2.83
N LEU A 48 -37.15 26.92 -4.05
CA LEU A 48 -36.82 28.19 -4.68
C LEU A 48 -37.79 29.28 -4.20
N PRO A 49 -37.33 30.53 -3.97
CA PRO A 49 -38.19 31.63 -3.58
C PRO A 49 -39.14 32.02 -4.71
N GLN A 50 -40.35 32.44 -4.35
CA GLN A 50 -41.25 33.13 -5.30
C GLN A 50 -40.79 34.58 -5.40
N ILE A 51 -40.53 35.04 -6.59
CA ILE A 51 -40.13 36.43 -6.85
C ILE A 51 -41.27 37.12 -7.59
N ASP A 52 -41.77 38.23 -7.02
CA ASP A 52 -42.73 39.07 -7.74
C ASP A 52 -42.04 39.70 -8.94
N ALA A 53 -42.56 39.39 -10.14
CA ALA A 53 -42.01 39.87 -11.38
C ALA A 53 -42.61 41.24 -11.80
N GLU A 54 -43.15 42.03 -10.87
CA GLU A 54 -43.60 43.39 -11.17
C GLU A 54 -42.41 44.23 -11.68
N GLU A 55 -42.66 44.98 -12.75
CA GLU A 55 -41.64 45.87 -13.29
C GLU A 55 -41.31 46.98 -12.28
N SER A 56 -40.06 47.06 -11.86
CA SER A 56 -39.63 48.15 -10.97
C SER A 56 -39.70 49.49 -11.71
N PRO A 57 -40.05 50.59 -11.02
CA PRO A 57 -40.03 51.93 -11.60
C PRO A 57 -38.69 52.23 -12.27
N VAL A 58 -38.72 52.95 -13.42
CA VAL A 58 -37.52 53.24 -14.23
C VAL A 58 -36.41 53.92 -13.37
N ASP A 59 -36.80 54.81 -12.46
CA ASP A 59 -35.83 55.50 -11.58
C ASP A 59 -35.18 54.54 -10.59
N GLU A 60 -35.93 53.60 -10.05
CA GLU A 60 -35.37 52.55 -9.16
C GLU A 60 -34.46 51.59 -9.92
N TYR A 61 -34.85 51.22 -11.14
CA TYR A 61 -33.97 50.39 -11.99
C TYR A 61 -32.64 51.10 -12.32
N ASN A 62 -32.69 52.38 -12.71
CA ASN A 62 -31.48 53.17 -12.97
C ASN A 62 -30.60 53.32 -11.71
N ALA A 63 -31.23 53.54 -10.55
CA ALA A 63 -30.48 53.61 -9.29
C ALA A 63 -29.82 52.25 -8.96
N ALA A 64 -30.49 51.13 -9.19
CA ALA A 64 -29.90 49.78 -9.03
C ALA A 64 -28.73 49.53 -9.98
N VAL A 65 -28.84 49.97 -11.25
CA VAL A 65 -27.72 49.91 -12.22
C VAL A 65 -26.51 50.69 -11.73
N ASP A 66 -26.71 51.91 -11.20
CA ASP A 66 -25.62 52.73 -10.65
C ASP A 66 -24.93 52.04 -9.44
N LEU A 67 -25.72 51.51 -8.52
CA LEU A 67 -25.21 50.74 -7.38
C LEU A 67 -24.41 49.52 -7.82
N ASN A 68 -24.94 48.76 -8.78
CA ASN A 68 -24.27 47.58 -9.32
C ASN A 68 -22.93 47.95 -10.02
N ASN A 69 -22.90 48.99 -10.83
CA ASN A 69 -21.68 49.45 -11.51
C ASN A 69 -20.59 49.84 -10.51
N ARG A 70 -20.96 50.58 -9.46
CA ARG A 70 -20.05 50.93 -8.36
C ARG A 70 -19.57 49.70 -7.61
N ALA A 71 -20.44 48.74 -7.38
CA ALA A 71 -20.07 47.49 -6.72
C ALA A 71 -19.08 46.68 -7.58
N LEU A 72 -19.27 46.63 -8.89
CA LEU A 72 -18.33 45.96 -9.80
C LEU A 72 -16.93 46.59 -9.77
N GLU A 73 -16.82 47.90 -9.67
CA GLU A 73 -15.55 48.61 -9.48
C GLU A 73 -14.89 48.26 -8.13
N LEU A 74 -15.67 48.12 -7.08
CA LEU A 74 -15.17 47.67 -5.77
C LEU A 74 -14.70 46.21 -5.83
N MET A 75 -15.42 45.34 -6.51
CA MET A 75 -15.03 43.92 -6.70
C MET A 75 -13.69 43.79 -7.45
N LYS A 76 -13.45 44.64 -8.46
CA LYS A 76 -12.13 44.70 -9.16
C LYS A 76 -10.98 45.06 -8.20
N ARG A 77 -11.26 45.82 -7.14
CA ARG A 77 -10.30 46.20 -6.09
C ARG A 77 -10.26 45.20 -4.93
N ASN A 78 -11.00 44.09 -5.03
CA ASN A 78 -11.19 43.09 -3.96
C ASN A 78 -11.89 43.63 -2.69
N GLU A 79 -12.64 44.72 -2.79
CA GLU A 79 -13.39 45.36 -1.71
C GLU A 79 -14.81 44.73 -1.59
N PHE A 80 -14.86 43.41 -1.40
CA PHE A 80 -16.09 42.62 -1.51
C PHE A 80 -17.14 42.98 -0.46
N GLU A 81 -16.77 43.36 0.77
CA GLU A 81 -17.72 43.77 1.81
C GLU A 81 -18.46 45.07 1.44
N GLN A 82 -17.79 46.03 0.81
CA GLN A 82 -18.42 47.25 0.35
C GLN A 82 -19.31 46.96 -0.87
N ALA A 83 -18.82 46.15 -1.81
CA ALA A 83 -19.61 45.70 -2.95
C ALA A 83 -20.89 44.97 -2.51
N ARG A 84 -20.81 44.09 -1.50
CA ARG A 84 -21.96 43.38 -0.92
C ARG A 84 -23.08 44.34 -0.52
N ARG A 85 -22.74 45.42 0.19
CA ARG A 85 -23.75 46.40 0.65
C ARG A 85 -24.47 47.08 -0.51
N LEU A 86 -23.73 47.50 -1.54
CA LEU A 86 -24.31 48.13 -2.71
C LEU A 86 -25.16 47.15 -3.53
N LEU A 87 -24.72 45.92 -3.67
CA LEU A 87 -25.47 44.88 -4.40
C LEU A 87 -26.71 44.44 -3.66
N ALA A 88 -26.70 44.36 -2.32
CA ALA A 88 -27.90 44.10 -1.53
C ALA A 88 -28.96 45.19 -1.78
N GLU A 89 -28.55 46.49 -1.73
CA GLU A 89 -29.45 47.62 -2.01
C GLU A 89 -29.98 47.58 -3.48
N ALA A 90 -29.14 47.19 -4.44
CA ALA A 90 -29.58 47.02 -5.83
C ALA A 90 -30.64 45.92 -5.98
N CYS A 91 -30.45 44.78 -5.28
CA CYS A 91 -31.39 43.66 -5.25
C CYS A 91 -32.71 44.02 -4.59
N ASP A 92 -32.66 44.83 -3.50
CA ASP A 92 -33.86 45.31 -2.83
C ASP A 92 -34.69 46.25 -3.73
N LYS A 93 -34.04 47.12 -4.51
CA LYS A 93 -34.70 48.01 -5.47
C LYS A 93 -35.30 47.28 -6.66
N VAL A 94 -34.65 46.23 -7.13
CA VAL A 94 -35.10 45.48 -8.31
C VAL A 94 -35.01 43.96 -7.99
N PRO A 95 -35.98 43.40 -7.27
CA PRO A 95 -35.98 42.00 -6.84
C PRO A 95 -35.95 41.02 -8.02
N ALA A 96 -36.52 41.36 -9.17
CA ALA A 96 -36.49 40.56 -10.40
C ALA A 96 -35.21 40.74 -11.25
N GLY A 97 -34.25 41.55 -10.77
CA GLY A 97 -33.02 41.88 -11.46
C GLY A 97 -31.97 40.77 -11.39
N LYS A 98 -32.07 39.73 -12.19
CA LYS A 98 -31.16 38.61 -12.21
C LYS A 98 -29.67 39.01 -12.17
N GLY A 99 -29.27 40.02 -12.95
CA GLY A 99 -27.87 40.45 -13.02
C GLY A 99 -27.33 40.97 -11.69
N PHE A 100 -28.15 41.66 -10.92
CA PHE A 100 -27.78 42.16 -9.59
C PHE A 100 -27.58 41.00 -8.60
N TRP A 101 -28.50 40.06 -8.57
CA TRP A 101 -28.39 38.85 -7.75
C TRP A 101 -27.20 37.98 -8.13
N SER A 102 -26.87 37.85 -9.43
CA SER A 102 -25.70 37.11 -9.86
C SER A 102 -24.38 37.77 -9.40
N ASN A 103 -24.28 39.10 -9.52
CA ASN A 103 -23.14 39.85 -9.01
C ASN A 103 -23.04 39.78 -7.47
N TYR A 104 -24.21 39.83 -6.78
CA TYR A 104 -24.28 39.67 -5.34
C TYR A 104 -23.77 38.30 -4.91
N LEU A 105 -24.23 37.24 -5.53
CA LEU A 105 -23.73 35.87 -5.28
C LEU A 105 -22.21 35.78 -5.46
N ILE A 106 -21.66 36.37 -6.53
CA ILE A 106 -20.21 36.38 -6.80
C ILE A 106 -19.45 37.12 -5.69
N ALA A 107 -19.98 38.26 -5.20
CA ALA A 107 -19.39 39.02 -4.11
C ALA A 107 -19.41 38.23 -2.81
N LEU A 108 -20.56 37.66 -2.45
CA LEU A 108 -20.77 36.86 -1.23
C LEU A 108 -19.84 35.66 -1.13
N ARG A 109 -19.63 34.98 -2.24
CA ARG A 109 -18.69 33.83 -2.30
C ARG A 109 -17.27 34.18 -1.86
N ARG A 110 -16.88 35.46 -1.97
CA ARG A 110 -15.52 35.93 -1.61
C ARG A 110 -15.41 36.38 -0.16
N ILE A 111 -16.52 36.37 0.59
CA ILE A 111 -16.61 36.85 1.97
C ILE A 111 -16.87 35.67 2.89
N LYS A 112 -15.96 35.45 3.83
CA LYS A 112 -16.12 34.39 4.83
C LYS A 112 -17.24 34.73 5.80
N GLY A 113 -18.09 33.73 6.10
CA GLY A 113 -19.24 33.88 6.98
C GLY A 113 -20.54 34.30 6.28
N CYS A 114 -20.50 34.47 4.94
CA CYS A 114 -21.68 34.79 4.12
C CYS A 114 -22.25 33.58 3.36
N GLU A 115 -21.88 32.35 3.76
CA GLU A 115 -22.23 31.11 3.04
C GLU A 115 -23.76 30.93 2.91
N SER A 116 -24.50 31.14 4.00
CA SER A 116 -25.98 31.01 3.99
C SER A 116 -26.64 32.06 3.11
N GLU A 117 -26.12 33.29 3.12
CA GLU A 117 -26.61 34.40 2.29
C GLU A 117 -26.32 34.14 0.81
N ALA A 118 -25.11 33.62 0.51
CA ALA A 118 -24.73 33.25 -0.86
C ALA A 118 -25.61 32.12 -1.41
N ILE A 119 -25.93 31.11 -0.60
CA ILE A 119 -26.85 30.04 -1.01
C ILE A 119 -28.25 30.59 -1.27
N SER A 120 -28.73 31.55 -0.44
CA SER A 120 -30.02 32.21 -0.64
C SER A 120 -30.02 33.01 -1.93
N ALA A 121 -28.97 33.78 -2.21
CA ALA A 121 -28.81 34.51 -3.47
C ALA A 121 -28.78 33.58 -4.68
N ALA A 122 -28.06 32.43 -4.59
CA ALA A 122 -28.07 31.44 -5.63
C ALA A 122 -29.46 30.88 -5.94
N ARG A 123 -30.28 30.62 -4.92
CA ARG A 123 -31.66 30.16 -5.08
C ARG A 123 -32.54 31.24 -5.76
N VAL A 124 -32.32 32.51 -5.48
CA VAL A 124 -32.99 33.60 -6.18
C VAL A 124 -32.62 33.62 -7.66
N VAL A 125 -31.31 33.51 -7.98
CA VAL A 125 -30.89 33.45 -9.37
C VAL A 125 -31.49 32.23 -10.10
N MET A 126 -31.53 31.06 -9.46
CA MET A 126 -32.15 29.85 -10.03
C MET A 126 -33.66 30.01 -10.24
N ALA A 127 -34.34 30.78 -9.40
CA ALA A 127 -35.78 31.08 -9.58
C ALA A 127 -36.02 32.06 -10.74
N LEU A 128 -35.16 33.07 -10.88
CA LEU A 128 -35.24 34.09 -11.94
C LEU A 128 -34.79 33.55 -13.31
N ASP A 129 -33.83 32.67 -13.31
CA ASP A 129 -33.34 32.02 -14.52
C ASP A 129 -33.04 30.53 -14.31
N PRO A 130 -34.02 29.65 -14.56
CA PRO A 130 -33.83 28.21 -14.41
C PRO A 130 -32.77 27.58 -15.36
N GLN A 131 -32.27 28.35 -16.33
CA GLN A 131 -31.23 27.89 -17.27
C GLN A 131 -29.81 28.34 -16.86
N ASP A 132 -29.69 29.09 -15.79
CA ASP A 132 -28.40 29.51 -15.25
C ASP A 132 -27.71 28.36 -14.49
N PHE A 133 -26.63 27.80 -15.06
CA PHE A 133 -25.87 26.75 -14.40
C PHE A 133 -24.90 27.27 -13.34
N GLN A 134 -24.52 28.54 -13.41
CA GLN A 134 -23.51 29.12 -12.50
C GLN A 134 -24.02 29.23 -11.08
N ALA A 135 -25.29 29.57 -10.90
CA ALA A 135 -25.88 29.69 -9.56
C ALA A 135 -25.85 28.36 -8.79
N PRO A 136 -26.39 27.25 -9.30
CA PRO A 136 -26.26 25.96 -8.62
C PRO A 136 -24.81 25.47 -8.52
N TYR A 137 -23.95 25.78 -9.50
CA TYR A 137 -22.53 25.46 -9.42
C TYR A 137 -21.84 26.16 -8.24
N ILE A 138 -22.07 27.48 -8.06
CA ILE A 138 -21.50 28.24 -6.93
C ILE A 138 -22.03 27.73 -5.60
N ALA A 139 -23.35 27.50 -5.48
CA ALA A 139 -23.94 26.93 -4.27
C ALA A 139 -23.34 25.56 -3.93
N GLY A 140 -23.17 24.70 -4.93
CA GLY A 140 -22.52 23.40 -4.76
C GLY A 140 -21.08 23.51 -4.27
N LEU A 141 -20.31 24.45 -4.79
CA LEU A 141 -18.94 24.70 -4.32
C LEU A 141 -18.91 25.21 -2.86
N ILE A 142 -19.86 26.06 -2.44
CA ILE A 142 -19.99 26.51 -1.06
C ILE A 142 -20.29 25.33 -0.13
N TYR A 143 -21.24 24.47 -0.49
CA TYR A 143 -21.55 23.28 0.29
C TYR A 143 -20.34 22.34 0.39
N LEU A 144 -19.58 22.16 -0.70
CA LEU A 144 -18.43 21.28 -0.75
C LEU A 144 -17.25 21.81 0.07
N ASN A 145 -16.86 23.05 -0.20
CA ASN A 145 -15.59 23.59 0.28
C ASN A 145 -15.70 24.29 1.64
N GLU A 146 -16.80 25.00 1.89
CA GLU A 146 -16.97 25.83 3.10
C GLU A 146 -17.75 25.06 4.18
N LEU A 147 -18.94 24.58 3.83
CA LEU A 147 -19.83 23.91 4.78
C LEU A 147 -19.52 22.45 5.02
N LYS A 148 -18.66 21.83 4.18
CA LYS A 148 -18.29 20.40 4.26
C LYS A 148 -19.51 19.46 4.25
N GLN A 149 -20.49 19.76 3.42
CA GLN A 149 -21.72 19.00 3.21
C GLN A 149 -21.75 18.42 1.81
N PRO A 150 -20.98 17.33 1.53
CA PRO A 150 -20.77 16.83 0.17
C PRO A 150 -22.05 16.31 -0.49
N GLN A 151 -23.01 15.78 0.31
CA GLN A 151 -24.29 15.33 -0.23
C GLN A 151 -25.13 16.49 -0.78
N ALA A 152 -25.25 17.61 -0.02
CA ALA A 152 -25.93 18.79 -0.49
C ALA A 152 -25.19 19.43 -1.68
N ALA A 153 -23.86 19.42 -1.66
CA ALA A 153 -23.05 19.86 -2.79
C ALA A 153 -23.38 19.07 -4.06
N ALA A 154 -23.46 17.72 -3.95
CA ALA A 154 -23.79 16.87 -5.09
C ALA A 154 -25.17 17.18 -5.68
N ASP A 155 -26.19 17.48 -4.85
CA ASP A 155 -27.54 17.84 -5.32
C ASP A 155 -27.51 19.12 -6.19
N TYR A 156 -26.82 20.16 -5.73
CA TYR A 156 -26.66 21.42 -6.47
C TYR A 156 -25.77 21.25 -7.72
N LEU A 157 -24.69 20.49 -7.62
CA LEU A 157 -23.79 20.23 -8.74
C LEU A 157 -24.44 19.35 -9.81
N ALA A 158 -25.34 18.44 -9.43
CA ALA A 158 -26.14 17.67 -10.38
C ALA A 158 -27.06 18.59 -11.19
N ALA A 159 -27.70 19.58 -10.54
CA ALA A 159 -28.50 20.59 -11.25
C ALA A 159 -27.65 21.41 -12.23
N ALA A 160 -26.45 21.84 -11.81
CA ALA A 160 -25.51 22.55 -12.66
C ALA A 160 -25.05 21.70 -13.84
N LEU A 161 -24.67 20.42 -13.61
CA LEU A 161 -24.21 19.51 -14.64
C LEU A 161 -25.30 19.16 -15.66
N LYS A 162 -26.56 19.11 -15.23
CA LYS A 162 -27.71 18.94 -16.13
C LYS A 162 -27.87 20.10 -17.13
N LEU A 163 -27.56 21.33 -16.66
CA LEU A 163 -27.65 22.55 -17.49
C LEU A 163 -26.39 22.74 -18.35
N ALA A 164 -25.23 22.36 -17.84
CA ALA A 164 -23.93 22.46 -18.53
C ALA A 164 -23.23 21.11 -18.59
N PRO A 165 -23.74 20.12 -19.37
CA PRO A 165 -23.26 18.74 -19.36
C PRO A 165 -21.84 18.57 -19.89
N GLU A 166 -21.29 19.56 -20.60
CA GLU A 166 -19.93 19.53 -21.17
C GLU A 166 -18.94 20.38 -20.37
N ASP A 167 -19.38 21.02 -19.28
CA ASP A 167 -18.48 21.84 -18.45
C ASP A 167 -17.61 20.95 -17.56
N GLY A 168 -16.31 20.93 -17.84
CA GLY A 168 -15.33 20.13 -17.10
C GLY A 168 -15.18 20.54 -15.63
N SER A 169 -15.35 21.82 -15.31
CA SER A 169 -15.24 22.33 -13.94
C SER A 169 -16.41 21.86 -13.09
N VAL A 170 -17.63 21.89 -13.65
CA VAL A 170 -18.83 21.37 -12.99
C VAL A 170 -18.71 19.85 -12.77
N ALA A 171 -18.26 19.13 -13.80
CA ALA A 171 -18.07 17.68 -13.72
C ALA A 171 -17.05 17.27 -12.66
N VAL A 172 -15.93 17.97 -12.58
CA VAL A 172 -14.89 17.74 -11.56
C VAL A 172 -15.41 18.03 -10.14
N ALA A 173 -16.11 19.15 -9.97
CA ALA A 173 -16.71 19.49 -8.68
C ALA A 173 -17.74 18.43 -8.26
N MET A 174 -18.59 17.98 -9.20
CA MET A 174 -19.58 16.92 -8.98
C MET A 174 -18.91 15.60 -8.57
N ALA A 175 -17.88 15.17 -9.30
CA ALA A 175 -17.13 13.95 -8.97
C ALA A 175 -16.49 14.04 -7.58
N THR A 176 -15.93 15.20 -7.23
CA THR A 176 -15.34 15.44 -5.90
C THR A 176 -16.40 15.37 -4.79
N ALA A 177 -17.57 15.96 -5.02
CA ALA A 177 -18.68 15.90 -4.07
C ALA A 177 -19.19 14.47 -3.86
N LEU A 178 -19.35 13.71 -4.95
CA LEU A 178 -19.77 12.31 -4.91
C LEU A 178 -18.78 11.42 -4.17
N GLU A 179 -17.49 11.62 -4.43
CA GLU A 179 -16.43 10.86 -3.75
C GLU A 179 -16.45 11.10 -2.24
N GLN A 180 -16.53 12.37 -1.81
CA GLN A 180 -16.61 12.74 -0.41
C GLN A 180 -17.92 12.28 0.26
N ALA A 181 -19.00 12.17 -0.51
CA ALA A 181 -20.28 11.62 -0.07
C ALA A 181 -20.33 10.09 -0.04
N GLY A 182 -19.27 9.40 -0.55
CA GLY A 182 -19.17 7.94 -0.57
C GLY A 182 -19.69 7.26 -1.84
N PHE A 183 -20.13 8.02 -2.85
CA PHE A 183 -20.64 7.52 -4.14
C PHE A 183 -19.50 7.37 -5.17
N LYS A 184 -18.52 6.54 -4.84
CA LYS A 184 -17.25 6.44 -5.59
C LYS A 184 -17.40 5.97 -7.03
N ASP A 185 -18.37 5.09 -7.34
CA ASP A 185 -18.57 4.59 -8.69
C ASP A 185 -19.22 5.65 -9.58
N ASP A 186 -20.16 6.44 -9.04
CA ASP A 186 -20.76 7.55 -9.76
C ASP A 186 -19.74 8.67 -10.03
N ALA A 187 -18.87 8.96 -9.07
CA ALA A 187 -17.74 9.88 -9.25
C ALA A 187 -16.81 9.41 -10.39
N PHE A 188 -16.49 8.13 -10.40
CA PHE A 188 -15.65 7.54 -11.42
C PHE A 188 -16.27 7.59 -12.83
N GLU A 189 -17.56 7.27 -12.95
CA GLU A 189 -18.29 7.36 -14.24
C GLU A 189 -18.28 8.79 -14.80
N ILE A 190 -18.46 9.80 -13.94
CA ILE A 190 -18.39 11.21 -14.35
C ILE A 190 -16.98 11.55 -14.86
N LEU A 191 -15.94 11.19 -14.10
CA LEU A 191 -14.55 11.46 -14.48
C LEU A 191 -14.17 10.75 -15.78
N GLN A 192 -14.58 9.48 -15.98
CA GLN A 192 -14.34 8.76 -17.23
C GLN A 192 -14.95 9.47 -18.45
N ARG A 193 -16.14 10.06 -18.29
CA ARG A 193 -16.87 10.75 -19.37
C ARG A 193 -16.28 12.12 -19.69
N HIS A 194 -15.83 12.86 -18.65
CA HIS A 194 -15.49 14.27 -18.79
C HIS A 194 -13.99 14.57 -18.83
N ALA A 195 -13.13 13.78 -18.16
CA ALA A 195 -11.69 14.02 -18.20
C ALA A 195 -11.10 14.06 -19.63
N PRO A 196 -11.50 13.18 -20.56
CA PRO A 196 -11.00 13.24 -21.95
C PRO A 196 -11.33 14.55 -22.69
N LYS A 197 -12.33 15.31 -22.20
CA LYS A 197 -12.79 16.58 -22.79
C LYS A 197 -12.15 17.81 -22.12
N ALA A 198 -11.34 17.62 -21.09
CA ALA A 198 -10.79 18.71 -20.28
C ALA A 198 -9.67 19.53 -21.00
N GLY A 199 -9.32 19.17 -22.24
CA GLY A 199 -8.28 19.87 -23.00
C GLY A 199 -6.93 19.85 -22.27
N ASN A 200 -6.40 21.04 -21.97
CA ASN A 200 -5.09 21.22 -21.32
C ASN A 200 -5.16 21.30 -19.78
N ASP A 201 -6.30 20.95 -19.17
CA ASP A 201 -6.40 20.90 -17.72
C ASP A 201 -5.88 19.56 -17.18
N ALA A 202 -4.82 19.62 -16.38
CA ALA A 202 -4.21 18.45 -15.75
C ALA A 202 -5.11 17.79 -14.70
N TYR A 203 -5.96 18.58 -14.02
CA TYR A 203 -6.62 18.14 -12.79
C TYR A 203 -7.67 17.03 -12.99
N PRO A 204 -8.57 17.09 -14.02
CA PRO A 204 -9.51 16.01 -14.29
C PRO A 204 -8.83 14.66 -14.59
N PHE A 205 -7.74 14.68 -15.36
CA PHE A 205 -6.96 13.48 -15.68
C PHE A 205 -6.25 12.94 -14.43
N TYR A 206 -5.76 13.83 -13.56
CA TYR A 206 -5.15 13.44 -12.30
C TYR A 206 -6.18 12.74 -11.38
N LEU A 207 -7.38 13.30 -11.23
CA LEU A 207 -8.44 12.68 -10.43
C LEU A 207 -8.86 11.33 -11.02
N LEU A 208 -9.03 11.24 -12.33
CA LEU A 208 -9.34 9.98 -13.01
C LEU A 208 -8.24 8.94 -12.76
N GLY A 209 -6.98 9.35 -12.82
CA GLY A 209 -5.83 8.49 -12.49
C GLY A 209 -5.87 7.97 -11.05
N LEU A 210 -6.21 8.81 -10.08
CA LEU A 210 -6.38 8.41 -8.68
C LEU A 210 -7.51 7.37 -8.51
N GLN A 211 -8.64 7.56 -9.20
CA GLN A 211 -9.75 6.62 -9.18
C GLN A 211 -9.38 5.24 -9.76
N TYR A 212 -8.61 5.21 -10.85
CA TYR A 212 -8.06 3.96 -11.39
C TYR A 212 -7.06 3.32 -10.41
N LEU A 213 -6.20 4.13 -9.78
CA LEU A 213 -5.20 3.65 -8.84
C LEU A 213 -5.85 2.99 -7.60
N GLU A 214 -6.92 3.59 -7.07
CA GLU A 214 -7.69 3.01 -5.96
C GLU A 214 -8.33 1.66 -6.33
N ARG A 215 -8.77 1.53 -7.59
CA ARG A 215 -9.32 0.29 -8.15
C ARG A 215 -8.27 -0.73 -8.55
N ARG A 216 -6.98 -0.44 -8.35
CA ARG A 216 -5.83 -1.24 -8.78
C ARG A 216 -5.71 -1.42 -10.30
N ASP A 217 -6.37 -0.58 -11.07
CA ASP A 217 -6.30 -0.53 -12.52
C ASP A 217 -5.09 0.29 -12.96
N TYR A 218 -3.89 -0.24 -12.72
CA TYR A 218 -2.64 0.51 -12.86
C TYR A 218 -2.39 1.04 -14.28
N ASN A 219 -2.66 0.24 -15.32
CA ASN A 219 -2.41 0.67 -16.70
C ASN A 219 -3.29 1.86 -17.12
N PRO A 220 -4.61 1.90 -16.86
CA PRO A 220 -5.41 3.10 -17.04
C PRO A 220 -4.95 4.27 -16.17
N ALA A 221 -4.57 4.02 -14.89
CA ALA A 221 -4.03 5.06 -14.01
C ALA A 221 -2.77 5.72 -14.61
N ILE A 222 -1.80 4.90 -15.06
CA ILE A 222 -0.56 5.38 -15.68
C ILE A 222 -0.87 6.23 -16.92
N ARG A 223 -1.83 5.82 -17.77
CA ARG A 223 -2.22 6.62 -18.95
C ARG A 223 -2.83 7.96 -18.54
N ALA A 224 -3.76 7.96 -17.58
CA ALA A 224 -4.40 9.18 -17.09
C ALA A 224 -3.38 10.15 -16.48
N PHE A 225 -2.49 9.66 -15.61
CA PHE A 225 -1.42 10.50 -15.05
C PHE A 225 -0.43 10.97 -16.11
N ASN A 226 -0.13 10.15 -17.12
CA ASN A 226 0.76 10.57 -18.19
C ASN A 226 0.16 11.73 -19.02
N THR A 227 -1.14 11.74 -19.23
CA THR A 227 -1.85 12.88 -19.85
C THR A 227 -1.79 14.10 -18.92
N ALA A 228 -2.10 13.93 -17.64
CA ALA A 228 -2.06 15.02 -16.65
C ALA A 228 -0.66 15.68 -16.57
N ARG A 229 0.43 14.90 -16.61
CA ARG A 229 1.82 15.38 -16.54
C ARG A 229 2.17 16.40 -17.64
N ALA A 230 1.55 16.29 -18.80
CA ALA A 230 1.83 17.21 -19.91
C ALA A 230 1.45 18.68 -19.57
N PHE A 231 0.54 18.87 -18.60
CA PHE A 231 0.01 20.17 -18.22
C PHE A 231 0.22 20.47 -16.72
N ASP A 232 0.89 19.57 -15.98
CA ASP A 232 1.13 19.74 -14.55
C ASP A 232 2.42 20.50 -14.26
N GLU A 233 2.30 21.75 -13.88
CA GLU A 233 3.41 22.63 -13.49
C GLU A 233 3.84 22.44 -12.02
N LYS A 234 3.04 21.74 -11.20
CA LYS A 234 3.25 21.60 -9.74
C LYS A 234 3.87 20.26 -9.33
N GLY A 235 3.86 19.28 -10.24
CA GLY A 235 4.50 17.98 -10.03
C GLY A 235 3.63 16.90 -9.41
N TYR A 236 2.35 17.16 -9.05
CA TYR A 236 1.48 16.17 -8.41
C TYR A 236 1.14 14.98 -9.32
N ALA A 237 0.94 15.23 -10.62
CA ALA A 237 0.69 14.15 -11.57
C ALA A 237 1.96 13.36 -11.91
N HIS A 238 3.13 13.98 -11.83
CA HIS A 238 4.43 13.33 -12.00
C HIS A 238 4.71 12.34 -10.87
N ASP A 239 4.47 12.73 -9.62
CA ASP A 239 4.56 11.86 -8.45
C ASP A 239 3.60 10.68 -8.56
N ALA A 240 2.33 10.96 -8.84
CA ALA A 240 1.30 9.92 -8.97
C ALA A 240 1.61 8.92 -10.11
N TRP A 241 2.18 9.40 -11.22
CA TRP A 241 2.61 8.55 -12.33
C TRP A 241 3.76 7.61 -11.94
N ILE A 242 4.76 8.09 -11.19
CA ILE A 242 5.85 7.25 -10.69
C ILE A 242 5.30 6.19 -9.75
N ARG A 243 4.45 6.58 -8.80
CA ARG A 243 3.82 5.63 -7.87
C ARG A 243 2.98 4.58 -8.58
N ALA A 244 2.19 4.97 -9.57
CA ALA A 244 1.38 4.04 -10.36
C ALA A 244 2.24 3.02 -11.13
N ARG A 245 3.35 3.45 -11.74
CA ARG A 245 4.31 2.55 -12.39
C ARG A 245 4.98 1.60 -11.40
N TYR A 246 5.40 2.12 -10.24
CA TYR A 246 5.98 1.30 -9.19
C TYR A 246 5.00 0.23 -8.71
N PHE A 247 3.76 0.63 -8.42
CA PHE A 247 2.72 -0.31 -7.99
C PHE A 247 2.32 -1.31 -9.09
N ALA A 248 2.46 -0.94 -10.35
CA ALA A 248 2.27 -1.82 -11.49
C ALA A 248 3.43 -2.80 -11.73
N GLY A 249 4.56 -2.64 -11.04
CA GLY A 249 5.79 -3.39 -11.32
C GLY A 249 6.49 -2.95 -12.61
N GLN A 250 6.16 -1.79 -13.18
CA GLN A 250 6.79 -1.22 -14.38
C GLN A 250 8.03 -0.42 -13.98
N LEU A 251 9.09 -1.11 -13.58
CA LEU A 251 10.26 -0.53 -12.90
C LEU A 251 11.35 -0.05 -13.84
N GLU A 252 11.32 -0.44 -15.12
CA GLU A 252 12.36 -0.10 -16.08
C GLU A 252 12.44 1.42 -16.31
N GLY A 253 13.63 1.99 -16.12
CA GLY A 253 13.87 3.44 -16.20
C GLY A 253 13.28 4.27 -15.05
N LEU A 254 12.52 3.66 -14.13
CA LEU A 254 11.78 4.37 -13.11
C LEU A 254 12.68 5.11 -12.10
N ALA A 255 13.88 4.60 -11.81
CA ALA A 255 14.85 5.29 -10.96
C ALA A 255 15.27 6.64 -11.53
N ALA A 256 15.55 6.70 -12.85
CA ALA A 256 15.89 7.93 -13.54
C ALA A 256 14.71 8.94 -13.53
N ASP A 257 13.49 8.45 -13.81
CA ASP A 257 12.28 9.27 -13.76
C ASP A 257 12.04 9.84 -12.35
N CYS A 258 12.24 9.02 -11.32
CA CYS A 258 12.10 9.44 -9.92
C CYS A 258 13.09 10.54 -9.55
N LYS A 259 14.38 10.40 -9.93
CA LYS A 259 15.40 11.44 -9.73
C LYS A 259 15.04 12.75 -10.42
N ALA A 260 14.60 12.66 -11.68
CA ALA A 260 14.21 13.83 -12.46
C ALA A 260 13.05 14.59 -11.80
N VAL A 261 12.05 13.87 -11.28
CA VAL A 261 10.90 14.48 -10.56
C VAL A 261 11.35 15.11 -9.25
N LEU A 262 12.17 14.42 -8.45
CA LEU A 262 12.69 14.95 -7.18
C LEU A 262 13.56 16.20 -7.37
N GLN A 263 14.26 16.30 -8.50
CA GLN A 263 15.08 17.46 -8.86
C GLN A 263 14.23 18.62 -9.38
N LYS A 264 13.28 18.34 -10.29
CA LYS A 264 12.43 19.37 -10.90
C LYS A 264 11.41 19.94 -9.92
N PHE A 265 10.88 19.11 -9.02
CA PHE A 265 9.83 19.47 -8.06
C PHE A 265 10.28 19.20 -6.62
N PRO A 266 11.11 20.07 -6.02
CA PRO A 266 11.68 19.83 -4.69
C PRO A 266 10.63 19.73 -3.57
N ASN A 267 9.45 20.32 -3.76
CA ASN A 267 8.34 20.32 -2.81
C ASN A 267 7.19 19.37 -3.21
N VAL A 268 7.48 18.34 -4.00
CA VAL A 268 6.46 17.35 -4.40
C VAL A 268 5.84 16.67 -3.17
N LEU A 269 4.52 16.46 -3.20
CA LEU A 269 3.71 16.05 -2.04
C LEU A 269 4.21 14.76 -1.36
N ASN A 270 4.59 13.75 -2.14
CA ASN A 270 5.00 12.43 -1.63
C ASN A 270 6.53 12.22 -1.74
N ARG A 271 7.31 13.27 -1.51
CA ARG A 271 8.77 13.23 -1.63
C ARG A 271 9.43 12.05 -0.90
N GLU A 272 9.04 11.80 0.34
CA GLU A 272 9.58 10.68 1.14
C GLU A 272 9.25 9.32 0.54
N SER A 273 8.04 9.18 -0.02
CA SER A 273 7.64 7.96 -0.73
C SER A 273 8.49 7.73 -1.97
N LEU A 274 8.75 8.78 -2.76
CA LEU A 274 9.64 8.69 -3.92
C LEU A 274 11.07 8.36 -3.52
N GLN A 275 11.58 8.90 -2.42
CA GLN A 275 12.92 8.59 -1.91
C GLN A 275 13.03 7.13 -1.46
N ARG A 276 11.99 6.57 -0.82
CA ARG A 276 11.95 5.14 -0.47
C ARG A 276 11.93 4.25 -1.71
N MET A 277 11.12 4.60 -2.72
CA MET A 277 11.10 3.88 -4.00
C MET A 277 12.48 3.92 -4.67
N LEU A 278 13.13 5.08 -4.64
CA LEU A 278 14.47 5.24 -5.22
C LEU A 278 15.50 4.34 -4.51
N LEU A 279 15.42 4.21 -3.17
CA LEU A 279 16.29 3.32 -2.41
C LEU A 279 16.19 1.86 -2.88
N SER A 280 15.01 1.40 -3.25
CA SER A 280 14.81 0.04 -3.76
C SER A 280 15.22 -0.16 -5.21
N LEU A 281 15.26 0.92 -5.99
CA LEU A 281 15.51 0.90 -7.43
C LEU A 281 16.96 1.24 -7.83
N GLU A 282 17.79 1.69 -6.89
CA GLU A 282 19.20 2.02 -7.13
C GLU A 282 20.12 1.03 -6.44
N PRO A 283 21.36 0.87 -6.95
CA PRO A 283 22.36 0.06 -6.24
C PRO A 283 22.52 0.49 -4.79
N GLY A 284 22.50 -0.48 -3.90
CA GLY A 284 22.74 -0.30 -2.48
C GLY A 284 24.15 -0.74 -2.07
N ASP A 285 24.74 -0.06 -1.10
CA ASP A 285 25.99 -0.47 -0.45
C ASP A 285 25.80 -0.32 1.07
N PHE A 286 25.71 -1.47 1.75
CA PHE A 286 25.28 -1.55 3.13
C PHE A 286 26.35 -2.16 4.03
N ARG A 287 26.45 -1.66 5.24
CA ARG A 287 27.16 -2.27 6.35
C ARG A 287 26.16 -2.97 7.25
N LEU A 288 26.17 -4.28 7.27
CA LEU A 288 25.38 -5.09 8.19
C LEU A 288 26.26 -5.56 9.34
N VAL A 289 25.91 -5.16 10.54
CA VAL A 289 26.54 -5.66 11.77
C VAL A 289 25.58 -6.64 12.43
N GLU A 290 25.96 -7.90 12.47
CA GLU A 290 25.25 -8.95 13.20
C GLU A 290 25.93 -9.15 14.55
N THR A 291 25.17 -9.01 15.63
CA THR A 291 25.64 -9.29 16.99
C THR A 291 24.94 -10.53 17.53
N ILE A 292 25.72 -11.56 17.77
CA ILE A 292 25.26 -12.84 18.30
C ILE A 292 25.64 -12.89 19.77
N GLY A 293 24.66 -12.74 20.66
CA GLY A 293 24.83 -12.85 22.09
C GLY A 293 24.70 -14.29 22.57
N LEU A 294 25.61 -14.73 23.40
CA LEU A 294 25.62 -16.04 24.04
C LEU A 294 25.57 -15.88 25.56
N LYS A 295 24.59 -16.54 26.18
CA LYS A 295 24.54 -16.67 27.66
C LYS A 295 24.86 -18.09 28.06
N ILE A 296 25.81 -18.24 28.96
CA ILE A 296 26.37 -19.52 29.41
C ILE A 296 26.17 -19.63 30.91
N SER A 297 25.45 -20.64 31.37
CA SER A 297 25.15 -20.81 32.81
C SER A 297 26.39 -21.09 33.68
N THR A 298 27.34 -21.88 33.15
CA THR A 298 28.55 -22.27 33.86
C THR A 298 29.75 -22.30 32.92
N PRO A 299 30.39 -21.15 32.62
CA PRO A 299 31.47 -21.07 31.63
C PRO A 299 32.68 -21.96 31.94
N SER A 300 32.98 -22.19 33.22
CA SER A 300 34.08 -23.04 33.66
C SER A 300 33.91 -24.52 33.29
N ALA A 301 32.68 -24.96 32.97
CA ALA A 301 32.41 -26.31 32.54
C ALA A 301 32.65 -26.52 31.04
N LEU A 302 32.84 -25.46 30.25
CA LEU A 302 33.16 -25.56 28.83
C LEU A 302 34.64 -25.93 28.60
N GLU A 303 34.87 -26.95 27.85
CA GLU A 303 36.18 -27.34 27.33
C GLU A 303 36.49 -26.69 26.01
N LYS A 304 35.47 -26.65 25.12
CA LYS A 304 35.54 -26.07 23.79
C LYS A 304 34.21 -25.40 23.44
N LEU A 305 34.27 -24.33 22.68
CA LEU A 305 33.12 -23.64 22.12
C LEU A 305 33.48 -23.08 20.75
N ASP A 306 32.72 -23.46 19.75
CA ASP A 306 32.84 -22.94 18.39
C ASP A 306 31.50 -22.34 17.95
N PHE A 307 31.55 -21.22 17.24
CA PHE A 307 30.45 -20.75 16.43
C PHE A 307 30.54 -21.36 15.04
N LEU A 308 29.42 -21.88 14.53
CA LEU A 308 29.26 -22.36 13.17
C LEU A 308 28.31 -21.44 12.44
N ILE A 309 28.83 -20.63 11.51
CA ILE A 309 28.11 -19.58 10.81
C ILE A 309 27.93 -19.98 9.35
N LYS A 310 26.68 -20.08 8.89
CA LYS A 310 26.40 -20.15 7.47
C LYS A 310 26.56 -18.75 6.87
N PRO A 311 27.47 -18.53 5.91
CA PRO A 311 27.66 -17.21 5.31
C PRO A 311 26.36 -16.67 4.69
N ILE A 312 26.20 -15.36 4.70
CA ILE A 312 25.19 -14.70 3.86
C ILE A 312 25.59 -14.96 2.42
N PRO A 313 24.70 -15.49 1.55
CA PRO A 313 25.08 -15.90 0.20
C PRO A 313 25.28 -14.71 -0.73
N ASP A 314 26.14 -14.88 -1.72
CA ASP A 314 26.06 -14.06 -2.93
C ASP A 314 24.84 -14.49 -3.75
N VAL A 315 24.20 -13.52 -4.42
CA VAL A 315 23.11 -13.76 -5.37
C VAL A 315 23.51 -13.15 -6.70
N ALA A 316 23.65 -14.01 -7.69
CA ALA A 316 24.10 -13.59 -9.02
C ALA A 316 23.25 -12.43 -9.56
N ASN A 317 23.92 -11.39 -10.06
CA ASN A 317 23.32 -10.18 -10.59
C ASN A 317 22.44 -9.37 -9.61
N HIS A 318 22.51 -9.69 -8.30
CA HIS A 318 21.75 -8.93 -7.30
C HIS A 318 22.59 -8.57 -6.08
N GLN A 319 23.24 -9.54 -5.41
CA GLN A 319 23.85 -9.35 -4.11
C GLN A 319 25.28 -9.87 -4.07
N SER A 320 26.21 -9.06 -3.62
CA SER A 320 27.58 -9.46 -3.32
C SER A 320 27.89 -9.18 -1.85
N VAL A 321 28.44 -10.17 -1.16
CA VAL A 321 28.67 -10.14 0.28
C VAL A 321 30.12 -10.40 0.62
N SER A 322 30.71 -9.56 1.46
CA SER A 322 32.02 -9.78 2.04
C SER A 322 32.00 -9.62 3.55
N LEU A 323 32.63 -10.55 4.28
CA LEU A 323 32.84 -10.43 5.72
C LEU A 323 34.04 -9.50 5.97
N ALA A 324 33.75 -8.29 6.43
CA ALA A 324 34.78 -7.26 6.68
C ALA A 324 35.49 -7.48 8.03
N SER A 325 34.79 -7.89 9.09
CA SER A 325 35.39 -8.25 10.38
C SER A 325 34.56 -9.27 11.14
N ALA A 326 35.24 -10.03 12.01
CA ALA A 326 34.65 -10.89 13.03
C ALA A 326 35.37 -10.65 14.36
N GLU A 327 34.62 -10.39 15.42
CA GLU A 327 35.18 -9.99 16.71
C GLU A 327 34.43 -10.69 17.85
N PHE A 328 35.17 -11.30 18.78
CA PHE A 328 34.63 -11.74 20.07
C PHE A 328 34.70 -10.60 21.10
N ILE A 329 33.63 -10.43 21.83
CA ILE A 329 33.51 -9.42 22.89
C ILE A 329 33.11 -10.12 24.18
N SER A 330 33.97 -10.04 25.18
CA SER A 330 33.73 -10.63 26.50
C SER A 330 34.46 -9.82 27.60
N ARG A 331 33.79 -9.54 28.71
CA ARG A 331 34.39 -8.83 29.89
C ARG A 331 35.09 -7.52 29.48
N GLY A 332 34.53 -6.77 28.54
CA GLY A 332 35.11 -5.51 28.03
C GLY A 332 36.32 -5.68 27.10
N ARG A 333 36.73 -6.90 26.80
CA ARG A 333 37.78 -7.20 25.83
C ARG A 333 37.17 -7.44 24.44
N VAL A 334 37.83 -6.94 23.40
CA VAL A 334 37.50 -7.19 22.01
C VAL A 334 38.69 -7.91 21.38
N ILE A 335 38.45 -9.09 20.83
CA ILE A 335 39.48 -9.90 20.17
C ILE A 335 38.99 -10.26 18.76
N LYS A 336 39.85 -10.03 17.76
CA LYS A 336 39.57 -10.44 16.39
C LYS A 336 39.43 -11.96 16.32
N ALA A 337 38.31 -12.45 15.78
CA ALA A 337 38.10 -13.87 15.59
C ALA A 337 38.91 -14.36 14.38
N SER A 338 39.55 -15.51 14.51
CA SER A 338 40.12 -16.24 13.38
C SER A 338 39.07 -17.18 12.81
N ILE A 339 39.04 -17.29 11.48
CA ILE A 339 38.24 -18.28 10.77
C ILE A 339 39.11 -19.53 10.61
N ASP A 340 38.86 -20.55 11.41
CA ASP A 340 39.76 -21.71 11.47
C ASP A 340 39.60 -22.64 10.26
N THR A 341 38.35 -22.87 9.82
CA THR A 341 38.06 -23.75 8.69
C THR A 341 36.73 -23.44 8.03
N LYS A 342 36.60 -23.82 6.73
CA LYS A 342 35.30 -23.99 6.08
C LYS A 342 34.91 -25.47 6.20
N GLU A 343 33.90 -25.76 6.98
CA GLU A 343 33.32 -27.10 7.10
C GLU A 343 32.03 -27.16 6.28
N GLY A 344 32.12 -27.73 5.09
CA GLY A 344 31.05 -27.62 4.10
C GLY A 344 30.85 -26.16 3.67
N ASN A 345 29.63 -25.63 3.89
CA ASN A 345 29.29 -24.23 3.60
C ASN A 345 29.25 -23.33 4.86
N LYS A 346 29.80 -23.78 6.01
CA LYS A 346 29.83 -23.01 7.25
C LYS A 346 31.24 -22.54 7.60
N LEU A 347 31.32 -21.38 8.22
CA LEU A 347 32.53 -20.85 8.85
C LEU A 347 32.57 -21.33 10.29
N ARG A 348 33.70 -21.89 10.74
CA ARG A 348 33.96 -22.26 12.11
C ARG A 348 34.83 -21.18 12.75
N LEU A 349 34.39 -20.60 13.88
CA LEU A 349 35.09 -19.60 14.65
C LEU A 349 35.24 -20.12 16.10
N GLY A 350 36.45 -20.57 16.42
CA GLY A 350 36.78 -21.07 17.74
C GLY A 350 36.86 -19.93 18.77
N VAL A 351 36.24 -20.13 19.93
CA VAL A 351 36.27 -19.12 21.00
C VAL A 351 37.52 -19.36 21.87
N PRO A 352 38.43 -18.38 21.98
CA PRO A 352 39.57 -18.47 22.92
C PRO A 352 39.11 -18.74 24.33
N ARG A 353 39.79 -19.65 25.04
CA ARG A 353 39.37 -20.12 26.36
C ARG A 353 39.28 -18.98 27.38
N GLU A 354 40.13 -17.99 27.28
CA GLU A 354 40.18 -16.81 28.14
C GLU A 354 38.97 -15.89 27.99
N LEU A 355 38.19 -16.03 26.90
CA LEU A 355 36.97 -15.27 26.64
C LEU A 355 35.72 -15.96 27.14
N LEU A 356 35.79 -17.21 27.56
CA LEU A 356 34.64 -17.94 28.11
C LEU A 356 34.13 -17.25 29.37
N ALA A 357 32.92 -16.69 29.31
CA ALA A 357 32.27 -15.92 30.35
C ALA A 357 30.76 -16.15 30.34
N PRO A 358 30.02 -15.80 31.41
CA PRO A 358 28.55 -15.91 31.41
C PRO A 358 27.87 -15.19 30.23
N GLU A 359 28.49 -14.11 29.77
CA GLU A 359 28.07 -13.39 28.58
C GLU A 359 29.24 -13.26 27.60
N LEU A 360 29.01 -13.71 26.38
CA LEU A 360 29.94 -13.63 25.26
C LEU A 360 29.16 -13.11 24.05
N LYS A 361 29.76 -12.22 23.27
CA LYS A 361 29.20 -11.76 22.01
C LYS A 361 30.18 -12.06 20.87
N LEU A 362 29.64 -12.49 19.75
CA LEU A 362 30.31 -12.50 18.44
C LEU A 362 29.71 -11.41 17.60
N LYS A 363 30.52 -10.48 17.13
CA LYS A 363 30.14 -9.39 16.24
C LYS A 363 30.72 -9.66 14.86
N LEU A 364 29.85 -9.78 13.86
CA LEU A 364 30.20 -9.95 12.47
C LEU A 364 29.83 -8.69 11.70
N THR A 365 30.76 -8.14 10.95
CA THR A 365 30.52 -6.97 10.10
C THR A 365 30.64 -7.40 8.64
N TYR A 366 29.55 -7.24 7.91
CA TYR A 366 29.49 -7.53 6.48
C TYR A 366 29.38 -6.22 5.67
N ARG A 367 30.03 -6.21 4.51
CA ARG A 367 29.68 -5.28 3.44
C ARG A 367 28.80 -6.03 2.45
N ILE A 368 27.67 -5.45 2.12
CA ILE A 368 26.66 -6.02 1.22
C ILE A 368 26.37 -5.00 0.14
N ALA A 369 26.78 -5.30 -1.09
CA ALA A 369 26.39 -4.52 -2.25
C ALA A 369 25.20 -5.19 -2.93
N THR A 370 24.16 -4.42 -3.24
CA THR A 370 22.98 -4.90 -3.95
C THR A 370 22.74 -4.09 -5.22
N VAL A 371 22.15 -4.72 -6.21
CA VAL A 371 21.61 -4.09 -7.42
C VAL A 371 20.21 -4.62 -7.67
N PRO A 372 19.27 -3.80 -8.18
CA PRO A 372 17.94 -4.31 -8.49
C PRO A 372 18.03 -5.32 -9.64
N LEU A 373 17.46 -6.50 -9.45
CA LEU A 373 17.32 -7.52 -10.49
C LEU A 373 15.86 -7.57 -10.92
N LEU A 374 15.54 -6.95 -12.04
CA LEU A 374 14.19 -6.90 -12.56
C LEU A 374 13.85 -8.18 -13.32
N GLY A 375 12.59 -8.60 -13.28
CA GLY A 375 12.12 -9.82 -13.92
C GLY A 375 12.41 -9.89 -15.43
N SER A 376 12.40 -8.72 -16.11
CA SER A 376 12.81 -8.58 -17.51
C SER A 376 14.31 -8.86 -17.75
N GLN A 377 15.14 -8.71 -16.73
CA GLN A 377 16.60 -8.88 -16.76
C GLN A 377 17.04 -10.24 -16.22
N MET A 378 16.12 -11.02 -15.65
CA MET A 378 16.44 -12.38 -15.18
C MET A 378 16.80 -13.25 -16.38
N PRO A 379 17.99 -13.88 -16.36
CA PRO A 379 18.41 -14.74 -17.47
C PRO A 379 17.47 -15.94 -17.58
N ASP A 380 17.29 -16.42 -18.81
CA ASP A 380 16.62 -17.69 -19.02
C ASP A 380 17.48 -18.81 -18.44
N ALA A 381 16.91 -19.54 -17.49
CA ALA A 381 17.62 -20.61 -16.80
C ALA A 381 17.22 -21.98 -17.38
N ALA A 382 18.18 -22.66 -18.02
CA ALA A 382 18.04 -24.06 -18.43
C ALA A 382 18.20 -24.99 -17.21
N VAL A 383 17.43 -24.75 -16.13
CA VAL A 383 17.49 -25.55 -14.90
C VAL A 383 16.25 -26.42 -14.82
N SER A 384 16.44 -27.70 -14.51
CA SER A 384 15.32 -28.61 -14.25
C SER A 384 14.54 -28.17 -13.01
N ALA A 385 13.22 -28.28 -13.08
CA ALA A 385 12.36 -27.95 -11.95
C ALA A 385 12.70 -28.86 -10.74
N PRO A 386 12.83 -28.29 -9.53
CA PRO A 386 13.04 -29.08 -8.32
C PRO A 386 11.84 -30.00 -8.02
N ASP A 387 12.10 -31.12 -7.34
CA ASP A 387 11.03 -32.02 -6.92
C ASP A 387 10.16 -31.35 -5.84
N VAL A 388 8.91 -31.10 -6.19
CA VAL A 388 7.89 -30.51 -5.31
C VAL A 388 7.74 -31.30 -4.01
N ARG A 389 7.92 -32.64 -4.06
CA ARG A 389 7.78 -33.51 -2.87
C ARG A 389 8.86 -33.24 -1.83
N VAL A 390 10.07 -32.91 -2.26
CA VAL A 390 11.17 -32.55 -1.34
C VAL A 390 10.90 -31.19 -0.69
N LEU A 391 10.45 -30.23 -1.47
CA LEU A 391 10.11 -28.89 -0.98
C LEU A 391 8.90 -28.90 -0.03
N ALA A 392 7.96 -29.85 -0.23
CA ALA A 392 6.75 -30.00 0.58
C ALA A 392 6.96 -30.74 1.93
N GLN A 393 8.19 -31.13 2.26
CA GLN A 393 8.49 -31.87 3.51
C GLN A 393 8.49 -30.99 4.77
N ASP A 394 8.53 -29.67 4.61
CA ASP A 394 8.44 -28.74 5.75
C ASP A 394 7.07 -28.88 6.41
N GLN A 395 7.07 -29.31 7.68
CA GLN A 395 5.85 -29.54 8.48
C GLN A 395 5.05 -28.24 8.69
N LEU A 396 5.71 -27.09 8.70
CA LEU A 396 5.06 -25.78 8.87
C LEU A 396 4.23 -25.37 7.65
N LEU A 397 4.41 -26.02 6.49
CA LEU A 397 3.55 -25.83 5.32
C LEU A 397 2.18 -26.51 5.45
N SER A 398 2.00 -27.42 6.41
CA SER A 398 0.73 -28.09 6.71
C SER A 398 0.03 -28.67 5.47
N MET A 399 0.79 -29.35 4.60
CA MET A 399 0.34 -29.83 3.28
C MET A 399 -0.90 -30.75 3.31
N GLY A 400 -1.19 -31.38 4.46
CA GLY A 400 -2.39 -32.19 4.70
C GLY A 400 -3.63 -31.40 5.10
N ASN A 401 -3.52 -30.09 5.37
CA ASN A 401 -4.63 -29.28 5.89
C ASN A 401 -5.80 -29.15 4.89
N PRO A 402 -7.06 -29.45 5.28
CA PRO A 402 -8.23 -29.36 4.40
C PRO A 402 -8.51 -27.92 3.94
N GLY A 403 -8.31 -26.91 4.79
CA GLY A 403 -8.47 -25.49 4.46
C GLY A 403 -7.50 -25.04 3.37
N LEU A 404 -6.24 -25.52 3.42
CA LEU A 404 -5.27 -25.29 2.36
C LEU A 404 -5.72 -25.91 1.03
N ALA A 405 -6.26 -27.13 1.07
CA ALA A 405 -6.76 -27.80 -0.14
C ALA A 405 -7.96 -27.04 -0.75
N ALA A 406 -8.91 -26.62 0.08
CA ALA A 406 -10.06 -25.84 -0.34
C ALA A 406 -9.64 -24.46 -0.92
N LEU A 407 -8.70 -23.77 -0.28
CA LEU A 407 -8.16 -22.49 -0.76
C LEU A 407 -7.44 -22.68 -2.11
N THR A 408 -6.63 -23.74 -2.25
CA THR A 408 -5.96 -24.08 -3.52
C THR A 408 -6.96 -24.27 -4.65
N ALA A 409 -8.07 -24.97 -4.40
CA ALA A 409 -9.12 -25.18 -5.39
C ALA A 409 -9.81 -23.85 -5.79
N LYS A 410 -10.13 -23.00 -4.82
CA LYS A 410 -10.71 -21.66 -5.08
C LYS A 410 -9.76 -20.76 -5.90
N VAL A 411 -8.46 -20.75 -5.58
CA VAL A 411 -7.45 -20.03 -6.37
C VAL A 411 -7.38 -20.56 -7.80
N ALA A 412 -7.39 -21.88 -7.96
CA ALA A 412 -7.33 -22.52 -9.27
C ALA A 412 -8.58 -22.27 -10.15
N ALA A 413 -9.71 -21.96 -9.54
CA ALA A 413 -10.93 -21.59 -10.25
C ALA A 413 -10.95 -20.15 -10.76
N GLN A 414 -10.02 -19.29 -10.30
CA GLN A 414 -9.92 -17.93 -10.77
C GLN A 414 -9.29 -17.89 -12.17
N PRO A 415 -9.78 -17.01 -13.07
CA PRO A 415 -9.16 -16.86 -14.39
C PRO A 415 -7.75 -16.24 -14.28
N GLY A 416 -6.87 -16.58 -15.24
CA GLY A 416 -5.54 -15.99 -15.34
C GLY A 416 -4.42 -16.83 -14.72
N ASN A 417 -3.35 -16.16 -14.30
CA ASN A 417 -2.17 -16.83 -13.77
C ASN A 417 -2.36 -17.29 -12.32
N TYR A 418 -2.16 -18.58 -12.07
CA TYR A 418 -2.37 -19.17 -10.74
C TYR A 418 -1.52 -18.51 -9.64
N VAL A 419 -0.23 -18.24 -9.91
CA VAL A 419 0.69 -17.67 -8.90
C VAL A 419 0.27 -16.24 -8.55
N GLN A 420 -0.16 -15.45 -9.53
CA GLN A 420 -0.71 -14.11 -9.29
C GLN A 420 -1.97 -14.18 -8.45
N ASN A 421 -2.90 -15.07 -8.81
CA ASN A 421 -4.15 -15.27 -8.05
C ASN A 421 -3.88 -15.76 -6.62
N ALA A 422 -2.92 -16.66 -6.42
CA ALA A 422 -2.48 -17.11 -5.10
C ALA A 422 -1.89 -15.96 -4.27
N THR A 423 -1.04 -15.13 -4.87
CA THR A 423 -0.44 -13.97 -4.22
C THR A 423 -1.51 -12.96 -3.78
N ILE A 424 -2.47 -12.66 -4.66
CA ILE A 424 -3.62 -11.79 -4.34
C ILE A 424 -4.47 -12.39 -3.21
N ALA A 425 -4.77 -13.69 -3.29
CA ALA A 425 -5.54 -14.37 -2.25
C ALA A 425 -4.85 -14.27 -0.88
N VAL A 426 -3.57 -14.58 -0.80
CA VAL A 426 -2.79 -14.45 0.44
C VAL A 426 -2.81 -13.02 0.97
N ALA A 427 -2.56 -12.03 0.10
CA ALA A 427 -2.54 -10.61 0.46
C ALA A 427 -3.89 -10.09 0.96
N ASN A 428 -4.99 -10.60 0.42
CA ASN A 428 -6.35 -10.24 0.87
C ASN A 428 -6.75 -10.98 2.15
N GLY A 429 -6.35 -12.24 2.26
CA GLY A 429 -6.82 -13.15 3.30
C GLY A 429 -6.14 -12.96 4.65
N LEU A 430 -4.89 -12.52 4.66
CA LEU A 430 -4.11 -12.32 5.88
C LEU A 430 -3.97 -10.84 6.22
N LYS A 431 -3.92 -10.52 7.52
CA LYS A 431 -3.57 -9.17 8.00
C LYS A 431 -2.21 -9.22 8.68
N TYR A 432 -1.36 -8.26 8.30
CA TYR A 432 -0.03 -8.17 8.87
C TYR A 432 -0.09 -7.72 10.33
N ARG A 433 0.54 -8.53 11.17
CA ARG A 433 0.83 -8.21 12.56
C ARG A 433 2.15 -8.86 12.92
N GLU A 434 3.12 -8.06 13.34
CA GLU A 434 4.43 -8.53 13.74
C GLU A 434 4.32 -9.54 14.88
N ASN A 435 4.92 -10.70 14.68
CA ASN A 435 5.09 -11.74 15.68
C ASN A 435 6.50 -12.35 15.54
N PHE A 436 7.01 -13.02 16.58
CA PHE A 436 8.36 -13.58 16.61
C PHE A 436 8.35 -15.11 16.73
N GLU A 437 7.22 -15.73 16.47
CA GLU A 437 7.05 -17.17 16.57
C GLU A 437 6.96 -17.81 15.19
N ASP A 438 7.60 -18.96 15.07
CA ASP A 438 7.60 -19.77 13.86
C ASP A 438 6.28 -20.56 13.78
N ARG A 439 5.31 -20.06 13.02
CA ARG A 439 3.95 -20.60 12.95
C ARG A 439 3.66 -21.28 11.62
N SER A 440 2.77 -22.28 11.67
CA SER A 440 2.41 -23.09 10.50
C SER A 440 1.34 -22.40 9.63
N VAL A 441 1.19 -22.92 8.40
CA VAL A 441 0.08 -22.53 7.50
C VAL A 441 -1.30 -22.85 8.12
N GLU A 442 -1.42 -23.96 8.85
CA GLU A 442 -2.64 -24.29 9.58
C GLU A 442 -2.99 -23.22 10.60
N TRP A 443 -1.99 -22.79 11.38
CA TRP A 443 -2.17 -21.70 12.33
C TRP A 443 -2.57 -20.38 11.64
N ALA A 444 -1.93 -20.05 10.51
CA ALA A 444 -2.22 -18.83 9.74
C ALA A 444 -3.68 -18.83 9.22
N LEU A 445 -4.17 -19.97 8.73
CA LEU A 445 -5.55 -20.10 8.29
C LEU A 445 -6.57 -19.99 9.44
N ALA A 446 -6.18 -20.41 10.65
CA ALA A 446 -7.00 -20.27 11.85
C ALA A 446 -6.91 -18.86 12.49
N ASN A 447 -5.80 -18.14 12.29
CA ASN A 447 -5.53 -16.83 12.90
C ASN A 447 -5.13 -15.76 11.87
N PRO A 448 -5.94 -15.53 10.84
CA PRO A 448 -5.56 -14.74 9.68
C PRO A 448 -5.34 -13.24 9.97
N ASP A 449 -5.78 -12.73 11.12
CA ASP A 449 -5.58 -11.34 11.55
C ASP A 449 -4.28 -11.10 12.33
N SER A 450 -3.41 -12.14 12.47
CA SER A 450 -2.23 -12.09 13.34
C SER A 450 -0.98 -12.68 12.68
N CYS A 451 -0.86 -12.56 11.36
CA CYS A 451 0.22 -13.14 10.55
C CYS A 451 1.31 -12.12 10.25
N ASP A 452 2.58 -12.55 10.26
CA ASP A 452 3.71 -11.74 9.76
C ASP A 452 4.18 -12.21 8.38
N CYS A 453 5.31 -11.67 7.92
CA CYS A 453 5.87 -11.99 6.61
C CYS A 453 6.15 -13.50 6.41
N THR A 454 6.41 -14.23 7.49
CA THR A 454 6.72 -15.66 7.44
C THR A 454 5.46 -16.48 7.09
N GLU A 455 4.33 -16.21 7.74
CA GLU A 455 3.05 -16.89 7.45
C GLU A 455 2.53 -16.53 6.06
N PHE A 456 2.65 -15.26 5.63
CA PHE A 456 2.32 -14.85 4.26
C PHE A 456 3.12 -15.67 3.24
N SER A 457 4.43 -15.75 3.43
CA SER A 457 5.32 -16.46 2.51
C SER A 457 5.10 -17.97 2.52
N ARG A 458 4.89 -18.57 3.70
CA ARG A 458 4.56 -20.00 3.82
C ARG A 458 3.24 -20.37 3.17
N LEU A 459 2.20 -19.55 3.35
CA LEU A 459 0.90 -19.81 2.73
C LEU A 459 1.01 -19.75 1.19
N LEU A 460 1.73 -18.77 0.64
CA LEU A 460 1.97 -18.70 -0.80
C LEU A 460 2.75 -19.92 -1.30
N ALA A 461 3.83 -20.30 -0.61
CA ALA A 461 4.62 -21.47 -0.97
C ALA A 461 3.77 -22.76 -0.92
N ALA A 462 2.97 -22.94 0.15
CA ALA A 462 2.09 -24.10 0.29
C ALA A 462 1.03 -24.19 -0.82
N LEU A 463 0.40 -23.06 -1.20
CA LEU A 463 -0.54 -22.99 -2.33
C LEU A 463 0.12 -23.41 -3.65
N CYS A 464 1.32 -22.90 -3.92
CA CYS A 464 2.08 -23.25 -5.13
C CYS A 464 2.45 -24.75 -5.12
N LEU A 465 3.04 -25.24 -4.03
CA LEU A 465 3.43 -26.66 -3.89
C LEU A 465 2.22 -27.60 -3.99
N LYS A 466 1.09 -27.25 -3.40
CA LYS A 466 -0.17 -28.03 -3.49
C LYS A 466 -0.68 -28.10 -4.94
N LYS A 467 -0.41 -27.07 -5.74
CA LYS A 467 -0.73 -27.02 -7.18
C LYS A 467 0.31 -27.75 -8.05
N GLY A 468 1.41 -28.21 -7.46
CA GLY A 468 2.51 -28.84 -8.20
C GLY A 468 3.54 -27.84 -8.78
N ILE A 469 3.54 -26.59 -8.31
CA ILE A 469 4.47 -25.54 -8.70
C ILE A 469 5.56 -25.46 -7.61
N PRO A 470 6.86 -25.67 -7.94
CA PRO A 470 7.91 -25.59 -6.95
C PRO A 470 7.99 -24.19 -6.35
N ALA A 471 8.00 -24.12 -5.02
CA ALA A 471 8.10 -22.87 -4.27
C ALA A 471 8.88 -23.10 -2.97
N ARG A 472 9.56 -22.06 -2.49
CA ARG A 472 10.33 -22.09 -1.25
C ARG A 472 10.23 -20.73 -0.53
N VAL A 473 10.40 -20.76 0.78
CA VAL A 473 10.44 -19.53 1.59
C VAL A 473 11.89 -19.08 1.74
N THR A 474 12.11 -17.79 1.59
CA THR A 474 13.40 -17.12 1.71
C THR A 474 13.38 -16.19 2.90
N THR A 475 14.48 -16.13 3.64
CA THR A 475 14.66 -15.19 4.75
C THR A 475 15.78 -14.22 4.45
N GLY A 476 15.63 -13.02 4.99
CA GLY A 476 16.62 -11.98 4.78
C GLY A 476 16.29 -10.72 5.56
N PHE A 477 16.60 -9.59 4.99
CA PHE A 477 16.37 -8.27 5.54
C PHE A 477 15.74 -7.37 4.49
N LEU A 478 14.68 -6.65 4.88
CA LEU A 478 14.13 -5.57 4.05
C LEU A 478 14.67 -4.23 4.58
N VAL A 479 15.46 -3.55 3.77
CA VAL A 479 16.04 -2.25 4.13
C VAL A 479 14.95 -1.20 4.15
N LYS A 480 14.68 -0.66 5.33
CA LYS A 480 13.76 0.46 5.52
C LYS A 480 14.55 1.67 5.98
N THR A 481 14.26 2.82 5.40
CA THR A 481 14.96 4.09 5.72
C THR A 481 14.96 4.39 7.22
N GLU A 482 13.85 4.09 7.87
CA GLU A 482 13.67 4.27 9.32
C GLU A 482 14.47 3.32 10.21
N LEU A 483 14.99 2.23 9.64
CA LEU A 483 15.82 1.24 10.36
C LEU A 483 17.33 1.45 10.15
N ILE A 484 17.71 2.30 9.20
CA ILE A 484 19.14 2.62 8.96
C ILE A 484 19.72 3.30 10.21
N GLY A 485 20.82 2.75 10.72
CA GLY A 485 21.48 3.21 11.96
C GLY A 485 20.80 2.75 13.26
N LYS A 486 19.76 1.92 13.20
CA LYS A 486 19.08 1.38 14.39
C LYS A 486 19.29 -0.13 14.51
N GLU A 487 19.47 -0.57 15.74
CA GLU A 487 19.54 -2.00 16.05
C GLU A 487 18.13 -2.62 15.99
N THR A 488 18.02 -3.76 15.35
CA THR A 488 16.76 -4.53 15.23
C THR A 488 17.04 -6.02 15.35
N ALA A 489 16.07 -6.78 15.84
CA ALA A 489 16.07 -8.24 15.80
C ALA A 489 15.18 -8.80 14.70
N VAL A 490 14.53 -7.92 13.91
CA VAL A 490 13.50 -8.30 12.95
C VAL A 490 14.12 -8.51 11.57
N GLY A 491 13.96 -9.72 11.04
CA GLY A 491 14.22 -10.05 9.63
C GLY A 491 12.98 -9.86 8.77
N HIS A 492 13.07 -10.32 7.52
CA HIS A 492 11.96 -10.36 6.58
C HIS A 492 11.95 -11.71 5.85
N ALA A 493 10.75 -12.14 5.43
CA ALA A 493 10.58 -13.35 4.65
C ALA A 493 9.77 -13.06 3.39
N TRP A 494 10.13 -13.75 2.29
CA TRP A 494 9.38 -13.74 1.04
C TRP A 494 9.40 -15.12 0.40
N CYS A 495 8.69 -15.31 -0.68
CA CYS A 495 8.61 -16.57 -1.40
C CYS A 495 9.44 -16.49 -2.69
N GLU A 496 10.04 -17.59 -3.09
CA GLU A 496 10.52 -17.79 -4.45
C GLU A 496 9.73 -18.93 -5.10
N VAL A 497 9.24 -18.68 -6.30
CA VAL A 497 8.45 -19.63 -7.09
C VAL A 497 9.24 -19.97 -8.35
N PHE A 498 9.30 -21.25 -8.69
CA PHE A 498 10.04 -21.70 -9.86
C PHE A 498 9.18 -21.61 -11.13
N PHE A 499 9.67 -20.88 -12.11
CA PHE A 499 9.07 -20.80 -13.44
C PHE A 499 9.97 -21.48 -14.47
N ASN A 500 9.38 -22.33 -15.29
CA ASN A 500 10.12 -22.97 -16.38
C ASN A 500 10.71 -21.91 -17.31
N GLY A 501 12.00 -22.05 -17.64
CA GLY A 501 12.73 -21.09 -18.46
C GLY A 501 13.25 -19.86 -17.73
N LYS A 502 12.77 -19.57 -16.51
CA LYS A 502 13.23 -18.42 -15.70
C LYS A 502 13.93 -18.83 -14.40
N GLY A 503 13.71 -20.06 -13.92
CA GLY A 503 14.23 -20.51 -12.64
C GLY A 503 13.42 -19.94 -11.45
N TRP A 504 14.13 -19.65 -10.35
CA TRP A 504 13.54 -19.12 -9.13
C TRP A 504 13.23 -17.63 -9.26
N VAL A 505 11.95 -17.27 -9.10
CA VAL A 505 11.41 -15.91 -9.23
C VAL A 505 10.91 -15.44 -7.87
N PRO A 506 11.44 -14.33 -7.32
CA PRO A 506 11.05 -13.81 -6.02
C PRO A 506 9.66 -13.19 -6.07
N ILE A 507 8.87 -13.42 -5.02
CA ILE A 507 7.53 -12.88 -4.84
C ILE A 507 7.32 -12.57 -3.36
N ASP A 508 7.02 -11.33 -3.05
CA ASP A 508 6.73 -10.90 -1.68
C ASP A 508 5.23 -10.68 -1.46
N PRO A 509 4.52 -11.67 -0.91
CA PRO A 509 3.08 -11.55 -0.68
C PRO A 509 2.72 -10.56 0.43
N THR A 510 3.65 -10.25 1.34
CA THR A 510 3.43 -9.28 2.41
C THR A 510 3.34 -7.86 1.85
N LEU A 511 4.24 -7.51 0.93
CA LEU A 511 4.23 -6.21 0.27
C LEU A 511 3.10 -6.09 -0.74
N GLN A 512 2.64 -7.20 -1.31
CA GLN A 512 1.47 -7.24 -2.17
C GLN A 512 0.18 -6.83 -1.43
N SER A 513 0.08 -7.03 -0.12
CA SER A 513 -1.05 -6.58 0.70
C SER A 513 -1.25 -5.06 0.60
N ASN A 514 -0.18 -4.32 0.35
CA ASN A 514 -0.18 -2.88 0.10
C ASN A 514 -0.32 -2.53 -1.40
N MET A 515 -0.71 -3.50 -2.25
CA MET A 515 -0.95 -3.35 -3.68
C MET A 515 0.30 -3.16 -4.55
N HIS A 516 1.46 -3.65 -4.13
CA HIS A 516 2.72 -3.42 -4.82
C HIS A 516 3.17 -4.60 -5.66
N TRP A 517 2.96 -4.56 -6.97
CA TRP A 517 3.56 -5.51 -7.92
C TRP A 517 5.07 -5.29 -8.12
N ALA A 518 5.65 -4.24 -7.52
CA ALA A 518 7.08 -3.99 -7.59
C ALA A 518 7.92 -5.19 -7.11
N TYR A 519 7.45 -5.93 -6.11
CA TYR A 519 8.12 -7.10 -5.54
C TYR A 519 7.58 -8.44 -6.07
N PHE A 520 6.86 -8.42 -7.19
CA PHE A 520 6.43 -9.62 -7.89
C PHE A 520 7.32 -9.86 -9.11
N GLY A 521 8.17 -10.85 -9.03
CA GLY A 521 9.12 -11.17 -10.09
C GLY A 521 10.36 -10.27 -10.14
N ASN A 522 10.56 -9.43 -9.14
CA ASN A 522 11.72 -8.55 -9.02
C ASN A 522 12.39 -8.73 -7.66
N LEU A 523 13.71 -8.71 -7.64
CA LEU A 523 14.51 -8.64 -6.41
C LEU A 523 15.13 -7.26 -6.35
N LEU A 524 14.60 -6.40 -5.45
CA LEU A 524 14.99 -5.00 -5.39
C LEU A 524 16.18 -4.80 -4.45
N SER A 525 16.89 -3.69 -4.59
CA SER A 525 18.13 -3.41 -3.84
C SER A 525 17.94 -3.32 -2.33
N ASP A 526 16.71 -3.13 -1.86
CA ASP A 526 16.36 -3.11 -0.45
C ASP A 526 16.10 -4.51 0.14
N GLN A 527 16.16 -5.57 -0.67
CA GLN A 527 16.04 -6.96 -0.23
C GLN A 527 17.42 -7.61 -0.13
N ILE A 528 17.85 -7.93 1.09
CA ILE A 528 19.10 -8.64 1.37
C ILE A 528 18.75 -10.07 1.75
N LEU A 529 19.17 -11.04 0.94
CA LEU A 529 18.90 -12.47 1.15
C LEU A 529 19.89 -13.05 2.16
N PHE A 530 19.41 -13.75 3.18
CA PHE A 530 20.24 -14.44 4.17
C PHE A 530 20.26 -15.95 3.96
N ASP A 531 19.10 -16.57 3.79
CA ASP A 531 18.98 -18.02 3.70
C ASP A 531 17.65 -18.45 3.07
N TYR A 532 17.56 -19.72 2.76
CA TYR A 532 16.35 -20.40 2.34
C TYR A 532 15.81 -21.24 3.50
N ILE A 533 14.52 -21.12 3.82
CA ILE A 533 13.88 -22.01 4.78
C ILE A 533 13.66 -23.37 4.08
N GLY A 534 14.36 -24.37 4.57
CA GLY A 534 14.23 -25.76 4.11
C GLY A 534 13.67 -26.66 5.19
N SER A 535 13.55 -27.97 4.90
CA SER A 535 13.05 -29.00 5.80
C SER A 535 13.85 -29.18 7.11
N GLU A 536 15.05 -28.60 7.20
CA GLU A 536 15.86 -28.60 8.40
C GLU A 536 15.76 -27.24 9.10
N LYS A 537 15.27 -27.21 10.34
CA LYS A 537 15.34 -26.07 11.26
C LYS A 537 16.78 -25.74 11.60
N ARG A 538 17.55 -25.24 10.66
CA ARG A 538 18.93 -24.82 10.91
C ARG A 538 19.01 -23.32 10.92
N SER A 539 19.09 -22.75 12.13
CA SER A 539 19.54 -21.37 12.29
C SER A 539 20.83 -21.16 11.49
N ARG A 540 20.94 -20.02 10.82
CA ARG A 540 22.18 -19.60 10.14
C ARG A 540 23.39 -19.64 11.09
N VAL A 541 23.14 -19.40 12.36
CA VAL A 541 24.12 -19.48 13.47
C VAL A 541 23.80 -20.70 14.33
N SER A 542 24.76 -21.53 14.55
CA SER A 542 24.73 -22.63 15.53
C SER A 542 26.03 -22.64 16.34
N ILE A 543 26.00 -23.33 17.46
CA ILE A 543 27.18 -23.54 18.32
C ILE A 543 27.49 -25.03 18.42
N ASP A 544 28.78 -25.34 18.47
CA ASP A 544 29.31 -26.65 18.80
C ASP A 544 30.16 -26.53 20.04
N PHE A 545 29.89 -27.34 21.07
CA PHE A 545 30.63 -27.24 22.31
C PHE A 545 30.78 -28.60 23.00
N THR A 546 31.87 -28.72 23.76
CA THR A 546 32.09 -29.81 24.72
C THR A 546 32.07 -29.26 26.13
N SER A 547 31.52 -30.04 27.06
CA SER A 547 31.34 -29.64 28.44
C SER A 547 31.54 -30.81 29.39
N THR A 548 32.15 -30.53 30.55
CA THR A 548 32.27 -31.47 31.69
C THR A 548 30.94 -31.66 32.44
N ARG A 549 29.92 -30.84 32.14
CA ARG A 549 28.60 -30.90 32.80
C ARG A 549 27.49 -31.12 31.76
N PRO A 550 26.67 -32.16 31.92
CA PRO A 550 25.57 -32.45 31.00
C PRO A 550 24.37 -31.48 31.11
N ASP A 551 24.24 -30.76 32.24
CA ASP A 551 23.17 -29.81 32.53
C ASP A 551 23.50 -28.38 32.14
N LEU A 552 24.59 -28.16 31.40
CA LEU A 552 25.00 -26.83 30.94
C LEU A 552 23.94 -26.24 30.01
N LYS A 553 23.46 -25.04 30.35
CA LYS A 553 22.53 -24.28 29.52
C LYS A 553 23.26 -23.19 28.75
N VAL A 554 23.05 -23.17 27.45
CA VAL A 554 23.56 -22.14 26.55
C VAL A 554 22.40 -21.61 25.72
N SER A 555 22.23 -20.29 25.64
CA SER A 555 21.22 -19.64 24.84
C SER A 555 21.83 -18.59 23.93
N LEU A 556 21.28 -18.52 22.71
CA LEU A 556 21.66 -17.58 21.65
C LEU A 556 20.58 -16.51 21.47
N ASN A 557 21.01 -15.29 21.19
CA ASN A 557 20.17 -14.22 20.67
C ASN A 557 20.92 -13.45 19.58
N ASN A 558 20.21 -12.97 18.56
CA ASN A 558 20.79 -12.19 17.48
C ASN A 558 20.16 -10.81 17.41
N SER A 559 20.97 -9.82 17.07
CA SER A 559 20.51 -8.50 16.66
C SER A 559 21.30 -8.02 15.45
N TYR A 560 20.70 -7.11 14.70
CA TYR A 560 21.25 -6.56 13.48
C TYR A 560 21.26 -5.04 13.52
N LEU A 561 22.35 -4.45 13.07
CA LEU A 561 22.45 -3.02 12.77
C LEU A 561 22.77 -2.87 11.29
N LEU A 562 21.87 -2.25 10.55
CA LEU A 562 22.09 -1.93 9.16
C LEU A 562 22.40 -0.44 9.02
N ASP A 563 23.44 -0.13 8.25
CA ASP A 563 23.87 1.22 7.93
C ASP A 563 24.30 1.31 6.46
N LYS A 564 24.47 2.50 5.94
CA LYS A 564 25.15 2.68 4.67
C LYS A 564 26.65 2.45 4.87
N TRP A 565 27.26 1.78 3.87
CA TRP A 565 28.72 1.54 3.91
C TRP A 565 29.48 2.83 3.67
#